data_7322b5cfe6f97d6a83a7ddc9f312499c
#
_entry.id   7322b5cfe6f97d6a83a7ddc9f312499c
#
_cell.length_a   1.000
_cell.length_b   1.000
_cell.length_c   1.000
_cell.angle_alpha   90.00
_cell.angle_beta   90.00
_cell.angle_gamma   90.00
#
_symmetry.space_group_name_H-M   'P 1'
#
loop_
_entity.id
_entity.type
_entity.pdbx_description
1 polymer ?
#
loop_
_entity_poly.entity_id
_entity_poly.type
_entity_poly.pdbx_seq_one_letter_code
_entity_poly.pdbx_strand_id
1 'polypeptide(L)'
;MNLSEHQKLKLQAKGHIHWIDKKSNNIYKIYKKFNLLDDLKEIEKRLSQIVKLSSSMDFIPQTNYFYEEDLLVMKQKYLINKKKLNEIDLLEKMKLIKKFAQSLDKLYEEEFVHGDINRKNIIYSENNLFLIDFEPSLLQIKDQTKQWMSTRPYRHHEDIQNNNITAKSDFLGFACFIKWLLSNSNCPQYYVEECSEIVTKLKFQSSPFQKLTKLLLN
;
A
#
# COMPACT_ATOMS: atom_id res chain seq x y z
N MET A 1 25.25 -4.56 -6.92
CA MET A 1 24.96 -3.14 -6.53
C MET A 1 25.92 -2.73 -5.43
N ASN A 2 26.81 -1.74 -5.65
CA ASN A 2 27.76 -1.32 -4.62
C ASN A 2 27.08 -0.33 -3.66
N LEU A 3 26.69 -0.82 -2.48
CA LEU A 3 26.15 0.02 -1.42
C LEU A 3 27.29 0.80 -0.75
N SER A 4 27.07 2.11 -0.47
CA SER A 4 27.98 2.89 0.35
C SER A 4 28.00 2.37 1.80
N GLU A 5 29.08 2.64 2.54
CA GLU A 5 29.18 2.25 3.97
C GLU A 5 28.00 2.79 4.80
N HIS A 6 27.56 4.02 4.53
CA HIS A 6 26.37 4.59 5.18
C HIS A 6 25.08 3.83 4.87
N GLN A 7 24.92 3.33 3.63
CA GLN A 7 23.77 2.51 3.24
C GLN A 7 23.83 1.14 3.91
N LYS A 8 25.01 0.53 3.99
CA LYS A 8 25.22 -0.73 4.71
C LYS A 8 24.85 -0.61 6.18
N LEU A 9 25.29 0.47 6.86
CA LEU A 9 24.94 0.75 8.26
C LEU A 9 23.42 0.95 8.44
N LYS A 10 22.77 1.68 7.52
CA LYS A 10 21.30 1.82 7.55
C LYS A 10 20.58 0.51 7.34
N LEU A 11 21.05 -0.33 6.42
CA LEU A 11 20.50 -1.66 6.15
C LEU A 11 20.63 -2.56 7.38
N GLN A 12 21.78 -2.51 8.07
CA GLN A 12 21.99 -3.25 9.32
C GLN A 12 21.04 -2.79 10.43
N ALA A 13 20.83 -1.47 10.56
CA ALA A 13 20.02 -0.89 11.63
C ALA A 13 18.51 -1.04 11.41
N LYS A 14 18.04 -0.97 10.14
CA LYS A 14 16.62 -0.93 9.79
C LYS A 14 16.11 -2.16 9.05
N GLY A 15 16.98 -3.06 8.63
CA GLY A 15 16.63 -4.23 7.82
C GLY A 15 16.33 -3.93 6.35
N HIS A 16 16.11 -2.66 5.98
CA HIS A 16 15.88 -2.24 4.60
C HIS A 16 16.34 -0.81 4.35
N ILE A 17 16.61 -0.48 3.09
CA ILE A 17 16.88 0.89 2.62
C ILE A 17 16.17 1.13 1.29
N HIS A 18 15.91 2.40 1.00
CA HIS A 18 15.36 2.84 -0.28
C HIS A 18 16.43 3.61 -1.06
N TRP A 19 16.52 3.33 -2.36
CA TRP A 19 17.39 4.05 -3.27
C TRP A 19 16.62 4.42 -4.55
N ILE A 20 16.69 5.70 -4.95
CA ILE A 20 16.05 6.21 -6.15
C ILE A 20 17.13 6.41 -7.21
N ASP A 21 16.99 5.69 -8.31
CA ASP A 21 17.78 5.94 -9.52
C ASP A 21 16.99 6.81 -10.50
N LYS A 22 17.32 8.10 -10.50
CA LYS A 22 16.66 9.08 -11.37
C LYS A 22 16.95 8.84 -12.85
N LYS A 23 18.08 8.20 -13.21
CA LYS A 23 18.44 7.94 -14.62
C LYS A 23 17.56 6.86 -15.23
N SER A 24 17.36 5.77 -14.53
CA SER A 24 16.49 4.67 -14.96
C SER A 24 15.03 4.85 -14.57
N ASN A 25 14.69 5.91 -13.83
CA ASN A 25 13.36 6.17 -13.28
C ASN A 25 12.81 5.00 -12.46
N ASN A 26 13.64 4.45 -11.59
CA ASN A 26 13.29 3.35 -10.70
C ASN A 26 13.57 3.69 -9.24
N ILE A 27 12.76 3.13 -8.36
CA ILE A 27 13.06 3.03 -6.92
C ILE A 27 13.43 1.58 -6.60
N TYR A 28 14.44 1.42 -5.79
CA TYR A 28 14.89 0.13 -5.29
C TYR A 28 14.65 0.10 -3.80
N LYS A 29 14.00 -0.97 -3.32
CA LYS A 29 13.96 -1.33 -1.90
C LYS A 29 14.90 -2.52 -1.71
N ILE A 30 15.86 -2.37 -0.84
CA ILE A 30 16.92 -3.35 -0.59
C ILE A 30 16.70 -3.90 0.80
N TYR A 31 16.57 -5.20 0.91
CA TYR A 31 16.35 -5.93 2.15
C TYR A 31 17.57 -6.80 2.46
N LYS A 32 17.96 -6.84 3.72
CA LYS A 32 18.96 -7.78 4.18
C LYS A 32 18.37 -9.21 4.14
N LYS A 33 19.12 -10.19 3.68
CA LYS A 33 18.73 -11.59 3.75
C LYS A 33 18.51 -11.98 5.21
N PHE A 34 17.32 -12.41 5.53
CA PHE A 34 16.96 -12.82 6.88
C PHE A 34 17.49 -14.23 7.16
N ASN A 35 17.94 -14.47 8.39
CA ASN A 35 18.48 -15.77 8.80
C ASN A 35 17.40 -16.86 8.98
N LEU A 36 16.13 -16.54 8.77
CA LEU A 36 14.99 -17.46 8.93
C LEU A 36 14.43 -17.83 7.56
N LEU A 37 14.68 -19.05 7.14
CA LEU A 37 14.25 -19.63 5.85
C LEU A 37 12.74 -19.53 5.59
N ASP A 38 11.92 -19.64 6.62
CA ASP A 38 10.46 -19.61 6.49
C ASP A 38 9.95 -18.20 6.16
N ASP A 39 10.57 -17.17 6.72
CA ASP A 39 10.22 -15.77 6.44
C ASP A 39 10.57 -15.37 5.02
N LEU A 40 11.69 -15.90 4.49
CA LEU A 40 12.08 -15.65 3.09
C LEU A 40 11.08 -16.23 2.10
N LYS A 41 10.57 -17.43 2.33
CA LYS A 41 9.56 -18.05 1.45
C LYS A 41 8.26 -17.26 1.43
N GLU A 42 7.82 -16.74 2.57
CA GLU A 42 6.63 -15.93 2.66
C GLU A 42 6.82 -14.57 1.95
N ILE A 43 7.99 -13.96 2.13
CA ILE A 43 8.39 -12.74 1.43
C ILE A 43 8.39 -12.95 -0.08
N GLU A 44 9.07 -14.00 -0.56
CA GLU A 44 9.14 -14.34 -1.99
C GLU A 44 7.75 -14.60 -2.58
N LYS A 45 6.91 -15.34 -1.87
CA LYS A 45 5.53 -15.58 -2.27
C LYS A 45 4.77 -14.26 -2.44
N ARG A 46 4.87 -13.38 -1.47
CA ARG A 46 4.23 -12.06 -1.52
C ARG A 46 4.76 -11.21 -2.68
N LEU A 47 6.09 -11.14 -2.85
CA LEU A 47 6.72 -10.41 -3.96
C LEU A 47 6.33 -10.97 -5.31
N SER A 48 6.25 -12.29 -5.46
CA SER A 48 5.79 -12.94 -6.69
C SER A 48 4.35 -12.54 -7.02
N GLN A 49 3.48 -12.48 -6.02
CA GLN A 49 2.12 -11.96 -6.20
C GLN A 49 2.12 -10.50 -6.64
N ILE A 50 2.92 -9.64 -6.00
CA ILE A 50 3.03 -8.21 -6.36
C ILE A 50 3.53 -8.05 -7.80
N VAL A 51 4.51 -8.84 -8.23
CA VAL A 51 5.01 -8.82 -9.62
C VAL A 51 3.89 -9.19 -10.60
N LYS A 52 3.14 -10.27 -10.33
CA LYS A 52 2.00 -10.69 -11.14
C LYS A 52 0.94 -9.58 -11.21
N LEU A 53 0.54 -9.02 -10.07
CA LEU A 53 -0.45 -7.95 -10.00
C LEU A 53 0.01 -6.68 -10.74
N SER A 54 1.28 -6.28 -10.58
CA SER A 54 1.84 -5.11 -11.26
C SER A 54 1.92 -5.26 -12.79
N SER A 55 1.88 -6.49 -13.30
CA SER A 55 1.85 -6.78 -14.73
C SER A 55 0.44 -6.76 -15.31
N SER A 56 -0.59 -6.95 -14.48
CA SER A 56 -2.01 -7.03 -14.90
C SER A 56 -2.85 -5.83 -14.47
N MET A 57 -2.37 -5.02 -13.54
CA MET A 57 -3.11 -3.89 -12.95
C MET A 57 -2.34 -2.58 -13.14
N ASP A 58 -2.91 -1.64 -13.88
CA ASP A 58 -2.30 -0.36 -14.27
C ASP A 58 -2.14 0.64 -13.10
N PHE A 59 -2.81 0.42 -11.98
CA PHE A 59 -2.70 1.25 -10.78
C PHE A 59 -1.60 0.80 -9.79
N ILE A 60 -0.94 -0.31 -10.06
CA ILE A 60 0.23 -0.80 -9.33
C ILE A 60 1.46 -0.48 -10.17
N PRO A 61 2.44 0.28 -9.66
CA PRO A 61 3.65 0.56 -10.41
C PRO A 61 4.37 -0.74 -10.76
N GLN A 62 4.84 -0.83 -12.00
CA GLN A 62 5.54 -2.01 -12.47
C GLN A 62 6.67 -2.38 -11.50
N THR A 63 6.61 -3.60 -11.04
CA THR A 63 7.47 -4.12 -9.95
C THR A 63 8.16 -5.39 -10.40
N ASN A 64 9.40 -5.56 -9.99
CA ASN A 64 10.17 -6.80 -10.14
C ASN A 64 11.05 -6.99 -8.90
N TYR A 65 11.57 -8.21 -8.68
CA TYR A 65 12.54 -8.47 -7.63
C TYR A 65 13.63 -9.42 -8.12
N PHE A 66 14.78 -9.35 -7.48
CA PHE A 66 15.93 -10.22 -7.76
C PHE A 66 16.84 -10.30 -6.52
N TYR A 67 17.70 -11.29 -6.52
CA TYR A 67 18.76 -11.41 -5.54
C TYR A 67 20.06 -10.85 -6.10
N GLU A 68 20.80 -10.15 -5.25
CA GLU A 68 22.15 -9.70 -5.50
C GLU A 68 22.99 -10.02 -4.27
N GLU A 69 23.84 -11.04 -4.36
CA GLU A 69 24.54 -11.63 -3.23
C GLU A 69 23.55 -12.07 -2.12
N ASP A 70 23.68 -11.49 -0.93
CA ASP A 70 22.82 -11.75 0.23
C ASP A 70 21.70 -10.72 0.41
N LEU A 71 21.40 -9.96 -0.63
CA LEU A 71 20.38 -8.94 -0.60
C LEU A 71 19.19 -9.31 -1.49
N LEU A 72 18.01 -9.17 -0.97
CA LEU A 72 16.78 -9.18 -1.75
C LEU A 72 16.49 -7.75 -2.20
N VAL A 73 16.39 -7.55 -3.51
CA VAL A 73 16.17 -6.24 -4.11
C VAL A 73 14.84 -6.22 -4.83
N MET A 74 13.95 -5.34 -4.40
CA MET A 74 12.74 -5.02 -5.14
C MET A 74 12.99 -3.76 -5.98
N LYS A 75 12.72 -3.85 -7.28
CA LYS A 75 12.78 -2.74 -8.23
C LYS A 75 11.36 -2.36 -8.63
N GLN A 76 11.01 -1.09 -8.51
CA GLN A 76 9.70 -0.57 -8.87
C GLN A 76 9.85 0.71 -9.71
N LYS A 77 8.93 0.91 -10.68
CA LYS A 77 8.85 2.18 -11.44
C LYS A 77 8.69 3.33 -10.44
N TYR A 78 9.55 4.34 -10.54
CA TYR A 78 9.46 5.54 -9.72
C TYR A 78 8.38 6.46 -10.30
N LEU A 79 7.40 6.82 -9.49
CA LEU A 79 6.29 7.68 -9.86
C LEU A 79 6.66 9.15 -9.59
N ILE A 80 6.64 9.96 -10.62
CA ILE A 80 6.91 11.40 -10.51
C ILE A 80 5.58 12.11 -10.30
N ASN A 81 5.40 12.67 -9.12
CA ASN A 81 4.24 13.49 -8.82
C ASN A 81 4.43 14.91 -9.36
N LYS A 82 3.77 15.25 -10.48
CA LYS A 82 3.84 16.58 -11.12
C LYS A 82 2.83 17.58 -10.54
N LYS A 83 1.76 17.09 -9.93
CA LYS A 83 0.71 17.89 -9.27
C LYS A 83 0.34 17.26 -7.94
N LYS A 84 0.00 18.09 -6.96
CA LYS A 84 -0.52 17.59 -5.70
C LYS A 84 -2.01 17.29 -5.82
N LEU A 85 -2.51 16.28 -5.13
CA LEU A 85 -3.93 15.90 -5.13
C LEU A 85 -4.87 17.04 -4.70
N ASN A 86 -4.42 17.97 -3.86
CA ASN A 86 -5.20 19.15 -3.44
C ASN A 86 -5.32 20.21 -4.53
N GLU A 87 -4.46 20.18 -5.55
CA GLU A 87 -4.47 21.12 -6.69
C GLU A 87 -5.42 20.70 -7.82
N ILE A 88 -6.08 19.55 -7.67
CA ILE A 88 -7.02 18.99 -8.64
C ILE A 88 -8.43 19.44 -8.27
N ASP A 89 -9.25 19.79 -9.26
CA ASP A 89 -10.64 20.15 -9.05
C ASP A 89 -11.49 18.98 -8.52
N LEU A 90 -12.64 19.31 -7.94
CA LEU A 90 -13.52 18.32 -7.29
C LEU A 90 -14.02 17.26 -8.27
N LEU A 91 -14.40 17.64 -9.49
CA LEU A 91 -14.92 16.70 -10.47
C LEU A 91 -13.87 15.66 -10.87
N GLU A 92 -12.64 16.12 -11.07
CA GLU A 92 -11.51 15.24 -11.38
C GLU A 92 -11.19 14.32 -10.20
N LYS A 93 -11.19 14.84 -8.95
CA LYS A 93 -11.06 14.00 -7.74
C LYS A 93 -12.10 12.89 -7.71
N MET A 94 -13.37 13.20 -7.97
CA MET A 94 -14.45 12.21 -7.98
C MET A 94 -14.25 11.13 -9.07
N LYS A 95 -13.79 11.52 -10.27
CA LYS A 95 -13.46 10.57 -11.34
C LYS A 95 -12.32 9.64 -10.94
N LEU A 96 -11.24 10.20 -10.37
CA LEU A 96 -10.10 9.44 -9.87
C LEU A 96 -10.50 8.45 -8.78
N ILE A 97 -11.31 8.87 -7.80
CA ILE A 97 -11.81 8.00 -6.73
C ILE A 97 -12.61 6.83 -7.33
N LYS A 98 -13.55 7.10 -8.25
CA LYS A 98 -14.37 6.05 -8.88
C LYS A 98 -13.52 5.04 -9.65
N LYS A 99 -12.56 5.53 -10.47
CA LYS A 99 -11.62 4.67 -11.21
C LYS A 99 -10.78 3.83 -10.27
N PHE A 100 -10.26 4.43 -9.21
CA PHE A 100 -9.41 3.74 -8.23
C PHE A 100 -10.19 2.70 -7.44
N ALA A 101 -11.46 2.96 -7.08
CA ALA A 101 -12.34 1.98 -6.45
C ALA A 101 -12.54 0.73 -7.33
N GLN A 102 -12.74 0.91 -8.65
CA GLN A 102 -12.83 -0.21 -9.59
C GLN A 102 -11.52 -1.03 -9.63
N SER A 103 -10.39 -0.35 -9.54
CA SER A 103 -9.08 -1.01 -9.49
C SER A 103 -8.88 -1.80 -8.19
N LEU A 104 -9.31 -1.24 -7.06
CA LEU A 104 -9.26 -1.92 -5.75
C LEU A 104 -10.24 -3.12 -5.69
N ASP A 105 -11.39 -3.04 -6.34
CA ASP A 105 -12.30 -4.19 -6.45
C ASP A 105 -11.64 -5.36 -7.18
N LYS A 106 -10.88 -5.11 -8.27
CA LYS A 106 -10.10 -6.15 -8.95
C LYS A 106 -9.02 -6.75 -8.04
N LEU A 107 -8.36 -5.92 -7.22
CA LEU A 107 -7.38 -6.42 -6.25
C LEU A 107 -8.05 -7.33 -5.22
N TYR A 108 -9.23 -6.96 -4.77
CA TYR A 108 -10.04 -7.75 -3.85
C TYR A 108 -10.50 -9.09 -4.47
N GLU A 109 -10.86 -9.11 -5.75
CA GLU A 109 -11.21 -10.32 -6.52
C GLU A 109 -10.01 -11.30 -6.63
N GLU A 110 -8.77 -10.80 -6.65
CA GLU A 110 -7.55 -11.62 -6.58
C GLU A 110 -7.21 -12.09 -5.13
N GLU A 111 -8.12 -11.89 -4.19
CA GLU A 111 -7.95 -12.22 -2.76
C GLU A 111 -6.70 -11.59 -2.12
N PHE A 112 -6.26 -10.46 -2.67
CA PHE A 112 -5.07 -9.77 -2.18
C PHE A 112 -5.46 -8.62 -1.24
N VAL A 113 -5.00 -8.69 -0.01
CA VAL A 113 -5.14 -7.63 0.99
C VAL A 113 -3.87 -6.80 1.01
N HIS A 114 -3.98 -5.49 0.78
CA HIS A 114 -2.85 -4.58 0.87
C HIS A 114 -2.41 -4.39 2.33
N GLY A 115 -3.35 -4.14 3.22
CA GLY A 115 -3.16 -4.03 4.67
C GLY A 115 -2.73 -2.66 5.18
N ASP A 116 -2.39 -1.72 4.29
CA ASP A 116 -1.99 -0.35 4.68
C ASP A 116 -2.41 0.69 3.64
N ILE A 117 -3.67 0.63 3.16
CA ILE A 117 -4.20 1.68 2.28
C ILE A 117 -4.33 2.96 3.09
N ASN A 118 -3.56 3.97 2.71
CA ASN A 118 -3.60 5.30 3.33
C ASN A 118 -3.07 6.36 2.35
N ARG A 119 -3.24 7.66 2.68
CA ARG A 119 -2.84 8.76 1.80
C ARG A 119 -1.36 8.80 1.42
N LYS A 120 -0.47 8.19 2.21
CA LYS A 120 0.97 8.17 1.94
C LYS A 120 1.33 7.10 0.92
N ASN A 121 0.51 6.05 0.85
CA ASN A 121 0.67 4.93 -0.06
C ASN A 121 -0.16 5.07 -1.33
N ILE A 122 -0.89 6.19 -1.51
CA ILE A 122 -1.61 6.53 -2.73
C ILE A 122 -0.94 7.72 -3.40
N ILE A 123 -0.39 7.52 -4.59
CA ILE A 123 0.34 8.53 -5.36
C ILE A 123 -0.48 8.92 -6.59
N TYR A 124 -0.64 10.24 -6.80
CA TYR A 124 -1.18 10.77 -8.04
C TYR A 124 -0.05 11.01 -9.05
N SER A 125 -0.11 10.33 -10.17
CA SER A 125 0.85 10.45 -11.27
C SER A 125 0.17 10.13 -12.59
N GLU A 126 0.57 10.78 -13.68
CA GLU A 126 0.08 10.48 -15.04
C GLU A 126 -1.47 10.47 -15.12
N ASN A 127 -2.15 11.39 -14.41
CA ASN A 127 -3.60 11.51 -14.31
C ASN A 127 -4.29 10.25 -13.75
N ASN A 128 -3.59 9.49 -12.91
CA ASN A 128 -4.09 8.29 -12.27
C ASN A 128 -3.67 8.23 -10.79
N LEU A 129 -4.40 7.43 -10.00
CA LEU A 129 -3.99 7.06 -8.64
C LEU A 129 -3.28 5.72 -8.67
N PHE A 130 -2.10 5.68 -8.08
CA PHE A 130 -1.30 4.48 -7.92
C PHE A 130 -1.23 4.09 -6.45
N LEU A 131 -1.33 2.80 -6.19
CA LEU A 131 -1.09 2.21 -4.87
C LEU A 131 0.35 1.70 -4.82
N ILE A 132 1.05 2.03 -3.75
CA ILE A 132 2.43 1.62 -3.49
C ILE A 132 2.56 0.98 -2.12
N ASP A 133 3.72 0.43 -1.82
CA ASP A 133 4.05 -0.13 -0.50
C ASP A 133 3.23 -1.38 -0.13
N PHE A 134 3.18 -2.31 -1.08
CA PHE A 134 2.43 -3.58 -0.98
C PHE A 134 3.05 -4.58 0.02
N GLU A 135 4.23 -4.27 0.56
CA GLU A 135 5.00 -5.14 1.42
C GLU A 135 5.15 -4.66 2.88
N PRO A 136 4.18 -3.92 3.46
CA PRO A 136 4.34 -3.36 4.81
C PRO A 136 4.53 -4.42 5.88
N SER A 137 4.01 -5.61 5.63
CA SER A 137 4.05 -6.72 6.57
C SER A 137 5.32 -7.56 6.54
N LEU A 138 6.15 -7.42 5.51
CA LEU A 138 7.30 -8.28 5.30
C LEU A 138 8.50 -7.97 6.22
N LEU A 139 8.52 -6.80 6.85
CA LEU A 139 9.74 -6.22 7.41
C LEU A 139 9.75 -6.13 8.93
N GLN A 140 8.68 -6.52 9.59
CA GLN A 140 8.57 -6.28 11.03
C GLN A 140 8.27 -7.53 11.83
N ILE A 141 8.89 -8.64 11.44
CA ILE A 141 8.99 -9.81 12.29
C ILE A 141 10.05 -9.49 13.37
N LYS A 142 9.63 -8.73 14.37
CA LYS A 142 10.32 -8.65 15.65
C LYS A 142 9.60 -9.57 16.62
N ASP A 143 10.37 -10.51 17.18
CA ASP A 143 10.02 -11.33 18.34
C ASP A 143 8.72 -12.14 18.21
N GLN A 144 8.83 -13.35 17.66
CA GLN A 144 7.93 -14.52 17.82
C GLN A 144 6.40 -14.31 17.66
N THR A 145 5.92 -13.08 17.59
CA THR A 145 4.55 -12.74 17.25
C THR A 145 4.53 -12.17 15.82
N LYS A 146 4.02 -12.94 14.88
CA LYS A 146 3.75 -12.49 13.48
C LYS A 146 2.73 -11.36 13.50
N GLN A 147 3.14 -10.16 13.91
CA GLN A 147 2.29 -8.98 13.87
C GLN A 147 2.46 -8.27 12.55
N TRP A 148 1.43 -8.32 11.75
CA TRP A 148 1.31 -7.48 10.58
C TRP A 148 1.30 -6.00 11.01
N MET A 149 2.22 -5.20 10.48
CA MET A 149 2.23 -3.78 10.80
C MET A 149 1.59 -2.99 9.67
N SER A 150 0.46 -2.42 10.00
CA SER A 150 -0.20 -1.37 9.24
C SER A 150 -0.14 -0.06 10.02
N THR A 151 -0.41 1.04 9.34
CA THR A 151 -0.55 2.34 10.01
C THR A 151 -1.75 2.30 10.94
N ARG A 152 -1.52 2.22 12.26
CA ARG A 152 -2.54 1.93 13.30
C ARG A 152 -3.88 2.63 13.13
N PRO A 153 -3.98 3.93 12.80
CA PRO A 153 -5.28 4.59 12.67
C PRO A 153 -6.18 3.99 11.59
N TYR A 154 -5.60 3.36 10.55
CA TYR A 154 -6.34 2.80 9.41
C TYR A 154 -6.57 1.29 9.52
N ARG A 155 -6.18 0.66 10.62
CA ARG A 155 -6.44 -0.74 10.89
C ARG A 155 -7.81 -0.89 11.55
N HIS A 156 -8.68 -1.71 10.96
CA HIS A 156 -10.02 -1.94 11.52
C HIS A 156 -9.93 -2.55 12.93
N HIS A 157 -10.85 -2.18 13.83
CA HIS A 157 -10.79 -2.61 15.22
C HIS A 157 -10.80 -4.14 15.40
N GLU A 158 -11.56 -4.86 14.57
CA GLU A 158 -11.56 -6.32 14.59
C GLU A 158 -10.20 -6.92 14.20
N ASP A 159 -9.52 -6.30 13.22
CA ASP A 159 -8.17 -6.72 12.82
C ASP A 159 -7.14 -6.45 13.93
N ILE A 160 -7.34 -5.37 14.69
CA ILE A 160 -6.50 -5.07 15.86
C ILE A 160 -6.73 -6.12 16.96
N GLN A 161 -8.00 -6.41 17.28
CA GLN A 161 -8.38 -7.36 18.33
C GLN A 161 -7.89 -8.79 18.02
N ASN A 162 -8.02 -9.21 16.77
CA ASN A 162 -7.64 -10.56 16.32
C ASN A 162 -6.16 -10.65 15.88
N ASN A 163 -5.40 -9.57 16.03
CA ASN A 163 -4.02 -9.47 15.55
C ASN A 163 -3.84 -9.95 14.10
N ASN A 164 -4.75 -9.56 13.23
CA ASN A 164 -4.81 -9.95 11.83
C ASN A 164 -4.89 -8.72 10.93
N ILE A 165 -4.80 -8.90 9.63
CA ILE A 165 -5.10 -7.90 8.60
C ILE A 165 -6.05 -8.53 7.60
N THR A 166 -7.21 -7.91 7.45
CA THR A 166 -8.23 -8.31 6.48
C THR A 166 -8.55 -7.15 5.53
N ALA A 167 -9.36 -7.43 4.52
CA ALA A 167 -9.86 -6.40 3.62
C ALA A 167 -10.64 -5.28 4.34
N LYS A 168 -11.13 -5.49 5.58
CA LYS A 168 -11.77 -4.45 6.39
C LYS A 168 -10.83 -3.28 6.65
N SER A 169 -9.54 -3.55 6.93
CA SER A 169 -8.54 -2.49 7.07
C SER A 169 -8.32 -1.74 5.76
N ASP A 170 -8.32 -2.41 4.61
CA ASP A 170 -8.22 -1.76 3.30
C ASP A 170 -9.45 -0.89 3.01
N PHE A 171 -10.66 -1.35 3.34
CA PHE A 171 -11.88 -0.55 3.21
C PHE A 171 -11.85 0.68 4.10
N LEU A 172 -11.42 0.55 5.35
CA LEU A 172 -11.28 1.67 6.28
C LEU A 172 -10.26 2.69 5.76
N GLY A 173 -9.08 2.23 5.35
CA GLY A 173 -8.05 3.09 4.79
C GLY A 173 -8.52 3.86 3.56
N PHE A 174 -9.23 3.19 2.66
CA PHE A 174 -9.79 3.83 1.47
C PHE A 174 -10.91 4.82 1.80
N ALA A 175 -11.82 4.51 2.73
CA ALA A 175 -12.85 5.43 3.19
C ALA A 175 -12.25 6.72 3.77
N CYS A 176 -11.25 6.59 4.64
CA CYS A 176 -10.51 7.72 5.20
C CYS A 176 -9.79 8.54 4.11
N PHE A 177 -9.24 7.89 3.09
CA PHE A 177 -8.63 8.56 1.95
C PHE A 177 -9.65 9.39 1.16
N ILE A 178 -10.84 8.85 0.87
CA ILE A 178 -11.92 9.59 0.19
C ILE A 178 -12.31 10.84 1.00
N LYS A 179 -12.62 10.68 2.27
CA LYS A 179 -13.00 11.79 3.16
C LYS A 179 -11.91 12.87 3.21
N TRP A 180 -10.65 12.46 3.36
CA TRP A 180 -9.52 13.38 3.33
C TRP A 180 -9.43 14.14 2.01
N LEU A 181 -9.54 13.44 0.87
CA LEU A 181 -9.37 14.03 -0.45
C LEU A 181 -10.46 15.04 -0.79
N LEU A 182 -11.70 14.81 -0.31
CA LEU A 182 -12.85 15.68 -0.57
C LEU A 182 -12.91 16.87 0.39
N SER A 183 -12.49 16.70 1.64
CA SER A 183 -12.58 17.75 2.66
C SER A 183 -11.43 18.76 2.61
N ASN A 184 -10.35 18.46 1.88
CA ASN A 184 -9.07 19.18 1.96
C ASN A 184 -8.51 19.28 3.40
N SER A 185 -8.94 18.38 4.29
CA SER A 185 -8.49 18.32 5.69
C SER A 185 -7.04 17.86 5.77
N ASN A 186 -6.27 18.49 6.66
CA ASN A 186 -4.89 18.05 6.91
C ASN A 186 -4.79 16.83 7.84
N CYS A 187 -5.89 16.41 8.47
CA CYS A 187 -5.92 15.33 9.45
C CYS A 187 -6.88 14.19 9.03
N PRO A 188 -6.39 13.17 8.29
CA PRO A 188 -7.21 12.01 7.91
C PRO A 188 -7.70 11.21 9.11
N GLN A 189 -7.01 11.25 10.23
CA GLN A 189 -7.37 10.53 11.45
C GLN A 189 -8.72 10.95 12.03
N TYR A 190 -9.14 12.19 11.78
CA TYR A 190 -10.45 12.71 12.22
C TYR A 190 -11.63 11.88 11.69
N TYR A 191 -11.46 11.22 10.55
CA TYR A 191 -12.53 10.45 9.90
C TYR A 191 -12.52 8.96 10.23
N VAL A 192 -11.58 8.49 11.05
CA VAL A 192 -11.40 7.04 11.29
C VAL A 192 -12.62 6.43 11.97
N GLU A 193 -13.16 7.08 12.99
CA GLU A 193 -14.33 6.58 13.74
C GLU A 193 -15.57 6.48 12.83
N GLU A 194 -15.91 7.58 12.14
CA GLU A 194 -17.02 7.62 11.19
C GLU A 194 -16.87 6.56 10.09
N CYS A 195 -15.68 6.48 9.48
CA CYS A 195 -15.40 5.49 8.44
C CYS A 195 -15.45 4.05 8.96
N SER A 196 -15.00 3.81 10.20
CA SER A 196 -15.06 2.49 10.84
C SER A 196 -16.51 2.01 11.03
N GLU A 197 -17.40 2.91 11.45
CA GLU A 197 -18.83 2.58 11.53
C GLU A 197 -19.45 2.23 10.19
N ILE A 198 -19.10 2.99 9.13
CA ILE A 198 -19.59 2.73 7.78
C ILE A 198 -19.09 1.35 7.31
N VAL A 199 -17.80 1.07 7.49
CA VAL A 199 -17.18 -0.20 7.08
C VAL A 199 -17.78 -1.38 7.83
N THR A 200 -18.02 -1.25 9.13
CA THR A 200 -18.63 -2.30 9.96
C THR A 200 -20.05 -2.67 9.47
N LYS A 201 -20.81 -1.70 8.99
CA LYS A 201 -22.18 -1.90 8.47
C LYS A 201 -22.20 -2.44 7.04
N LEU A 202 -21.09 -2.39 6.32
CA LEU A 202 -21.00 -2.83 4.92
C LEU A 202 -21.06 -4.36 4.83
N LYS A 203 -22.03 -4.88 4.09
CA LYS A 203 -22.05 -6.29 3.69
C LYS A 203 -21.10 -6.48 2.52
N PHE A 204 -19.99 -7.16 2.77
CA PHE A 204 -18.95 -7.44 1.78
C PHE A 204 -19.48 -8.47 0.75
N GLN A 205 -19.97 -7.94 -0.36
CA GLN A 205 -20.38 -8.68 -1.55
C GLN A 205 -19.53 -8.21 -2.73
N SER A 206 -19.90 -8.54 -3.95
CA SER A 206 -19.25 -8.03 -5.16
C SER A 206 -19.04 -6.49 -5.12
N SER A 207 -17.88 -6.04 -5.57
CA SER A 207 -17.51 -4.62 -5.73
C SER A 207 -17.64 -3.77 -4.46
N PRO A 208 -17.01 -4.16 -3.35
CA PRO A 208 -17.16 -3.47 -2.07
C PRO A 208 -16.60 -2.02 -2.10
N PHE A 209 -15.51 -1.78 -2.81
CA PHE A 209 -14.92 -0.43 -2.91
C PHE A 209 -15.80 0.53 -3.71
N GLN A 210 -16.45 0.07 -4.79
CA GLN A 210 -17.40 0.89 -5.53
C GLN A 210 -18.65 1.19 -4.69
N LYS A 211 -19.16 0.23 -3.92
CA LYS A 211 -20.29 0.46 -2.99
C LYS A 211 -19.93 1.48 -1.92
N LEU A 212 -18.75 1.34 -1.32
CA LEU A 212 -18.23 2.29 -0.33
C LEU A 212 -18.10 3.69 -0.95
N THR A 213 -17.56 3.79 -2.16
CA THR A 213 -17.46 5.06 -2.89
C THR A 213 -18.82 5.70 -3.09
N LYS A 214 -19.82 4.94 -3.50
CA LYS A 214 -21.19 5.45 -3.69
C LYS A 214 -21.78 5.98 -2.39
N LEU A 215 -21.57 5.31 -1.27
CA LEU A 215 -22.03 5.78 0.05
C LEU A 215 -21.35 7.06 0.51
N LEU A 216 -20.09 7.27 0.17
CA LEU A 216 -19.32 8.43 0.61
C LEU A 216 -19.40 9.65 -0.32
N LEU A 217 -19.83 9.45 -1.57
CA LEU A 217 -19.98 10.54 -2.56
C LEU A 217 -21.41 11.07 -2.70
N ASN A 218 -22.42 10.40 -2.11
CA ASN A 218 -23.79 10.85 -2.03
C ASN A 218 -24.02 11.61 -0.73
#